data_8922034524f49b2083d81ea63eea853e
#
_entry.id   8922034524f49b2083d81ea63eea853e
#
_cell.length_a   1.000
_cell.length_b   1.000
_cell.length_c   1.000
_cell.angle_alpha   90.00
_cell.angle_beta   90.00
_cell.angle_gamma   90.00
#
_symmetry.space_group_name_H-M   'P 1'
#
loop_
_entity.id
_entity.type
_entity.pdbx_description
1 polymer ?
#
loop_
_entity_poly.entity_id
_entity_poly.type
_entity_poly.pdbx_seq_one_letter_code
_entity_poly.pdbx_strand_id
1 'polypeptide(L)'
;MKKLAVYLGLIVFLLALAGEKSNAQIINGAYKRTDVFQKDPLPLPQVREADVFWSKKVWRIIDLRERINLPLYYPTHETGGRVNLITLLLEGIENGQITPYDARQDDDFKVPMTYQQVQKYFGAESSTVERRNFDTGEMETVTIEGEVRPNEIKQYMIKEEWYFDTHNSTLNVRIIGICPIREFVRQNDPSGQVQREKVFWVYYPEIRNVLSSNLVLTPQNDASQMTYDDLFIKRYFNSYIVQESNVYDNREISAYLTGKNAMTESKRIENEIFNFEQDLWEY
;
A
#
# COMPACT_ATOMS: atom_id res chain seq x y z
N MET A 1 -52.52 43.62 -10.49
CA MET A 1 -52.01 42.26 -10.13
C MET A 1 -51.16 41.63 -11.19
N LYS A 2 -51.55 41.57 -12.49
CA LYS A 2 -50.73 40.92 -13.55
C LYS A 2 -49.33 41.52 -13.77
N LYS A 3 -49.16 42.85 -13.65
CA LYS A 3 -47.86 43.51 -13.80
C LYS A 3 -46.88 43.19 -12.64
N LEU A 4 -47.42 43.05 -11.40
CA LEU A 4 -46.62 42.71 -10.22
C LEU A 4 -46.05 41.28 -10.31
N ALA A 5 -46.83 40.34 -10.81
CA ALA A 5 -46.40 38.96 -11.03
C ALA A 5 -45.30 38.83 -12.09
N VAL A 6 -45.31 39.68 -13.14
CA VAL A 6 -44.28 39.72 -14.16
C VAL A 6 -42.96 40.25 -13.59
N TYR A 7 -43.00 41.30 -12.77
CA TYR A 7 -41.80 41.85 -12.11
C TYR A 7 -41.20 40.86 -11.08
N LEU A 8 -42.08 40.14 -10.33
CA LEU A 8 -41.59 39.12 -9.41
C LEU A 8 -40.95 37.95 -10.12
N GLY A 9 -41.50 37.52 -11.26
CA GLY A 9 -40.91 36.48 -12.09
C GLY A 9 -39.55 36.89 -12.69
N LEU A 10 -39.40 38.18 -13.09
CA LEU A 10 -38.17 38.71 -13.65
C LEU A 10 -37.06 38.81 -12.58
N ILE A 11 -37.42 39.18 -11.33
CA ILE A 11 -36.48 39.22 -10.20
C ILE A 11 -36.02 37.81 -9.82
N VAL A 12 -36.89 36.81 -9.79
CA VAL A 12 -36.53 35.43 -9.50
C VAL A 12 -35.63 34.86 -10.61
N PHE A 13 -35.90 35.21 -11.87
CA PHE A 13 -35.07 34.79 -13.00
C PHE A 13 -33.67 35.45 -12.97
N LEU A 14 -33.58 36.74 -12.59
CA LEU A 14 -32.31 37.43 -12.40
C LEU A 14 -31.51 36.88 -11.19
N LEU A 15 -32.15 36.47 -10.12
CA LEU A 15 -31.52 35.83 -8.97
C LEU A 15 -31.03 34.42 -9.29
N ALA A 16 -31.70 33.68 -10.17
CA ALA A 16 -31.26 32.35 -10.65
C ALA A 16 -30.01 32.44 -11.53
N LEU A 17 -29.82 33.55 -12.26
CA LEU A 17 -28.63 33.81 -13.07
C LEU A 17 -27.39 34.27 -12.27
N ALA A 18 -27.57 34.71 -11.02
CA ALA A 18 -26.50 35.23 -10.17
C ALA A 18 -25.78 34.16 -9.33
N GLY A 19 -26.10 32.88 -9.48
CA GLY A 19 -25.74 31.81 -8.55
C GLY A 19 -24.60 30.89 -8.92
N GLU A 20 -23.98 31.00 -10.07
CA GLU A 20 -22.80 30.18 -10.38
C GLU A 20 -21.53 30.92 -9.99
N LYS A 21 -21.08 30.73 -8.75
CA LYS A 21 -19.68 30.97 -8.40
C LYS A 21 -18.86 29.98 -9.21
N SER A 22 -18.43 30.36 -10.40
CA SER A 22 -17.35 29.71 -11.10
C SER A 22 -16.11 29.76 -10.20
N ASN A 23 -15.87 28.71 -9.45
CA ASN A 23 -14.57 28.49 -8.83
C ASN A 23 -13.60 28.31 -10.00
N ALA A 24 -12.98 29.41 -10.42
CA ALA A 24 -11.85 29.38 -11.35
C ALA A 24 -10.74 28.60 -10.63
N GLN A 25 -10.63 27.32 -10.93
CA GLN A 25 -9.58 26.46 -10.40
C GLN A 25 -8.26 27.04 -10.88
N ILE A 26 -7.45 27.53 -9.93
CA ILE A 26 -6.11 28.04 -10.25
C ILE A 26 -5.32 26.86 -10.78
N ILE A 27 -4.97 26.89 -12.07
CA ILE A 27 -4.17 25.83 -12.71
C ILE A 27 -2.74 26.02 -12.23
N ASN A 28 -2.26 25.14 -11.34
CA ASN A 28 -0.88 25.10 -10.90
C ASN A 28 -0.05 24.25 -11.87
N GLY A 29 0.06 24.69 -13.13
CA GLY A 29 0.80 23.97 -14.16
C GLY A 29 0.54 24.49 -15.57
N ALA A 30 1.31 24.03 -16.54
CA ALA A 30 1.19 24.41 -17.93
C ALA A 30 -0.05 23.78 -18.63
N TYR A 31 -0.67 22.76 -18.03
CA TYR A 31 -1.83 22.07 -18.56
C TYR A 31 -2.77 21.61 -17.44
N LYS A 32 -4.05 21.46 -17.76
CA LYS A 32 -5.05 20.93 -16.82
C LYS A 32 -4.87 19.41 -16.72
N ARG A 33 -4.57 18.91 -15.50
CA ARG A 33 -4.57 17.48 -15.22
C ARG A 33 -6.00 16.98 -15.12
N THR A 34 -6.23 15.76 -15.56
CA THR A 34 -7.48 15.04 -15.28
C THR A 34 -7.33 14.44 -13.90
N ASP A 35 -8.10 14.93 -12.93
CA ASP A 35 -7.99 14.51 -11.53
C ASP A 35 -8.51 13.08 -11.31
N VAL A 36 -9.33 12.57 -12.22
CA VAL A 36 -9.85 11.21 -12.17
C VAL A 36 -9.13 10.37 -13.21
N PHE A 37 -8.23 9.53 -12.76
CA PHE A 37 -7.58 8.53 -13.59
C PHE A 37 -8.25 7.18 -13.33
N GLN A 38 -8.93 6.65 -14.32
CA GLN A 38 -9.52 5.31 -14.29
C GLN A 38 -8.81 4.45 -15.32
N LYS A 39 -8.12 3.43 -14.83
CA LYS A 39 -7.50 2.40 -15.64
C LYS A 39 -7.84 1.05 -15.04
N ASP A 40 -8.46 0.20 -15.82
CA ASP A 40 -8.69 -1.17 -15.39
C ASP A 40 -7.37 -1.93 -15.33
N PRO A 41 -7.17 -2.78 -14.31
CA PRO A 41 -5.98 -3.59 -14.20
C PRO A 41 -5.89 -4.58 -15.37
N LEU A 42 -4.67 -4.78 -15.88
CA LEU A 42 -4.44 -5.77 -16.93
C LEU A 42 -4.84 -7.16 -16.42
N PRO A 43 -5.67 -7.92 -17.16
CA PRO A 43 -6.04 -9.28 -16.76
C PRO A 43 -4.78 -10.16 -16.66
N LEU A 44 -4.65 -10.85 -15.54
CA LEU A 44 -3.58 -11.85 -15.37
C LEU A 44 -3.96 -13.12 -16.13
N PRO A 45 -3.00 -13.79 -16.79
CA PRO A 45 -3.24 -15.07 -17.45
C PRO A 45 -3.83 -16.08 -16.45
N GLN A 46 -4.86 -16.80 -16.87
CA GLN A 46 -5.36 -17.92 -16.07
C GLN A 46 -4.42 -19.10 -16.23
N VAL A 47 -3.96 -19.63 -15.11
CA VAL A 47 -3.08 -20.78 -15.04
C VAL A 47 -3.86 -21.94 -14.45
N ARG A 48 -3.85 -23.09 -15.14
CA ARG A 48 -4.47 -24.32 -14.62
C ARG A 48 -3.45 -25.08 -13.77
N GLU A 49 -3.91 -25.68 -12.71
CA GLU A 49 -3.05 -26.48 -11.82
C GLU A 49 -2.26 -27.56 -12.58
N ALA A 50 -2.90 -28.18 -13.59
CA ALA A 50 -2.27 -29.21 -14.43
C ALA A 50 -1.10 -28.68 -15.30
N ASP A 51 -1.04 -27.37 -15.55
CA ASP A 51 0.00 -26.73 -16.36
C ASP A 51 1.17 -26.25 -15.49
N VAL A 52 1.05 -26.32 -14.15
CA VAL A 52 2.10 -25.94 -13.21
C VAL A 52 2.98 -27.14 -12.87
N PHE A 53 4.16 -27.19 -13.46
CA PHE A 53 5.12 -28.28 -13.17
C PHE A 53 5.92 -28.02 -11.89
N TRP A 54 6.22 -26.76 -11.60
CA TRP A 54 7.01 -26.33 -10.44
C TRP A 54 6.46 -25.02 -9.89
N SER A 55 6.40 -24.92 -8.57
CA SER A 55 6.10 -23.65 -7.91
C SER A 55 6.86 -23.52 -6.59
N LYS A 56 7.19 -22.27 -6.25
CA LYS A 56 7.88 -21.91 -5.00
C LYS A 56 7.37 -20.59 -4.50
N LYS A 57 6.98 -20.54 -3.22
CA LYS A 57 6.59 -19.30 -2.56
C LYS A 57 7.82 -18.66 -1.92
N VAL A 58 7.94 -17.35 -2.08
CA VAL A 58 8.99 -16.54 -1.48
C VAL A 58 8.41 -15.28 -0.88
N TRP A 59 9.01 -14.83 0.21
CA TRP A 59 8.69 -13.56 0.85
C TRP A 59 9.89 -12.63 0.68
N ARG A 60 9.60 -11.45 0.17
CA ARG A 60 10.61 -10.43 -0.14
C ARG A 60 10.31 -9.17 0.65
N ILE A 61 11.35 -8.46 1.06
CA ILE A 61 11.22 -7.14 1.67
C ILE A 61 11.63 -6.08 0.66
N ILE A 62 10.77 -5.09 0.46
CA ILE A 62 11.05 -3.84 -0.22
C ILE A 62 11.41 -2.81 0.86
N ASP A 63 12.64 -2.31 0.86
CA ASP A 63 13.07 -1.25 1.76
C ASP A 63 12.83 0.11 1.09
N LEU A 64 12.00 0.95 1.72
CA LEU A 64 11.60 2.26 1.18
C LEU A 64 12.71 3.32 1.26
N ARG A 65 13.82 3.01 1.93
CA ARG A 65 15.02 3.87 1.96
C ARG A 65 15.83 3.79 0.68
N GLU A 66 15.62 2.77 -0.12
CA GLU A 66 16.30 2.63 -1.40
C GLU A 66 15.72 3.59 -2.44
N ARG A 67 16.60 4.19 -3.24
CA ARG A 67 16.21 5.23 -4.21
C ARG A 67 15.14 4.78 -5.21
N ILE A 68 15.21 3.54 -5.68
CA ILE A 68 14.25 2.98 -6.62
C ILE A 68 12.87 2.81 -6.00
N ASN A 69 12.80 2.58 -4.69
CA ASN A 69 11.57 2.32 -3.93
C ASN A 69 10.92 3.60 -3.37
N LEU A 70 11.59 4.76 -3.47
CA LEU A 70 11.05 6.04 -2.99
C LEU A 70 9.64 6.38 -3.52
N PRO A 71 9.26 6.03 -4.75
CA PRO A 71 7.91 6.26 -5.25
C PRO A 71 6.80 5.57 -4.44
N LEU A 72 7.12 4.51 -3.68
CA LEU A 72 6.17 3.84 -2.78
C LEU A 72 5.99 4.59 -1.45
N TYR A 73 7.00 5.39 -1.05
CA TYR A 73 7.01 6.15 0.19
C TYR A 73 6.50 7.57 0.04
N TYR A 74 6.82 8.23 -1.09
CA TYR A 74 6.41 9.60 -1.40
C TYR A 74 5.21 9.64 -2.35
N PRO A 75 4.38 10.69 -2.25
CA PRO A 75 4.49 11.85 -1.37
C PRO A 75 4.01 11.55 0.05
N THR A 76 4.57 12.22 1.07
CA THR A 76 4.13 12.10 2.47
C THR A 76 2.81 12.82 2.74
N HIS A 77 2.46 13.77 1.87
CA HIS A 77 1.19 14.49 1.86
C HIS A 77 0.64 14.46 0.43
N GLU A 78 -0.65 14.42 0.30
CA GLU A 78 -1.29 14.46 -1.02
C GLU A 78 -0.75 15.61 -1.87
N THR A 79 -0.25 15.29 -3.05
CA THR A 79 0.33 16.27 -3.97
C THR A 79 -0.18 16.01 -5.39
N GLY A 80 -1.02 16.92 -5.89
CA GLY A 80 -1.57 16.84 -7.24
C GLY A 80 -2.37 15.56 -7.50
N GLY A 81 -3.22 15.15 -6.54
CA GLY A 81 -4.02 13.93 -6.62
C GLY A 81 -3.23 12.62 -6.53
N ARG A 82 -1.98 12.69 -6.03
CA ARG A 82 -1.13 11.51 -5.80
C ARG A 82 -0.91 11.34 -4.31
N VAL A 83 -1.07 10.12 -3.82
CA VAL A 83 -0.85 9.70 -2.43
C VAL A 83 0.17 8.57 -2.40
N ASN A 84 0.82 8.34 -1.28
CA ASN A 84 1.73 7.20 -1.14
C ASN A 84 0.95 5.88 -0.98
N LEU A 85 1.66 4.76 -1.15
CA LEU A 85 1.04 3.44 -1.13
C LEU A 85 0.30 3.15 0.19
N ILE A 86 0.88 3.49 1.34
CA ILE A 86 0.23 3.18 2.62
C ILE A 86 -1.05 4.00 2.84
N THR A 87 -1.05 5.28 2.47
CA THR A 87 -2.25 6.13 2.55
C THR A 87 -3.34 5.57 1.64
N LEU A 88 -2.98 5.19 0.41
CA LEU A 88 -3.91 4.56 -0.53
C LEU A 88 -4.53 3.28 0.02
N LEU A 89 -3.72 2.40 0.65
CA LEU A 89 -4.23 1.17 1.26
C LEU A 89 -5.16 1.45 2.43
N LEU A 90 -4.82 2.43 3.29
CA LEU A 90 -5.64 2.81 4.43
C LEU A 90 -6.99 3.40 4.01
N GLU A 91 -6.99 4.29 3.02
CA GLU A 91 -8.22 4.85 2.43
C GLU A 91 -9.09 3.75 1.79
N GLY A 92 -8.48 2.80 1.09
CA GLY A 92 -9.18 1.65 0.53
C GLY A 92 -9.81 0.75 1.59
N ILE A 93 -9.15 0.56 2.74
CA ILE A 93 -9.68 -0.20 3.88
C ILE A 93 -10.81 0.58 4.56
N GLU A 94 -10.64 1.87 4.78
CA GLU A 94 -11.66 2.74 5.39
C GLU A 94 -12.94 2.77 4.55
N ASN A 95 -12.80 2.87 3.23
CA ASN A 95 -13.91 2.86 2.28
C ASN A 95 -14.50 1.44 2.04
N GLY A 96 -13.95 0.40 2.66
CA GLY A 96 -14.41 -0.98 2.51
C GLY A 96 -14.11 -1.60 1.14
N GLN A 97 -13.21 -1.02 0.36
CA GLN A 97 -12.77 -1.53 -0.94
C GLN A 97 -11.68 -2.61 -0.82
N ILE A 98 -10.97 -2.62 0.30
CA ILE A 98 -9.86 -3.53 0.59
C ILE A 98 -10.12 -4.23 1.91
N THR A 99 -9.98 -5.56 1.93
CA THR A 99 -10.06 -6.36 3.14
C THR A 99 -8.66 -6.55 3.73
N PRO A 100 -8.37 -5.99 4.92
CA PRO A 100 -7.11 -6.28 5.61
C PRO A 100 -7.19 -7.59 6.38
N TYR A 101 -6.09 -8.33 6.46
CA TYR A 101 -5.94 -9.58 7.19
C TYR A 101 -4.86 -9.48 8.27
N ASP A 102 -5.02 -10.19 9.38
CA ASP A 102 -4.08 -10.15 10.50
C ASP A 102 -2.72 -10.76 10.13
N ALA A 103 -1.67 -9.92 10.17
CA ALA A 103 -0.31 -10.33 9.85
C ALA A 103 0.46 -10.96 11.03
N ARG A 104 -0.12 -10.95 12.24
CA ARG A 104 0.53 -11.50 13.45
C ARG A 104 0.24 -12.99 13.64
N GLN A 105 -0.87 -13.46 13.13
CA GLN A 105 -1.29 -14.85 13.29
C GLN A 105 -0.73 -15.74 12.19
N ASP A 106 -1.00 -15.38 10.94
CA ASP A 106 -0.47 -16.10 9.77
C ASP A 106 -0.42 -15.19 8.53
N ASP A 107 0.10 -15.73 7.44
CA ASP A 107 0.19 -15.06 6.14
C ASP A 107 -0.73 -15.71 5.08
N ASP A 108 -1.72 -16.50 5.52
CA ASP A 108 -2.64 -17.25 4.66
C ASP A 108 -3.99 -16.53 4.43
N PHE A 109 -4.10 -15.27 4.84
CA PHE A 109 -5.30 -14.43 4.65
C PHE A 109 -6.58 -15.03 5.26
N LYS A 110 -6.48 -15.69 6.42
CA LYS A 110 -7.63 -16.38 7.04
C LYS A 110 -8.45 -15.48 7.96
N VAL A 111 -7.80 -14.55 8.64
CA VAL A 111 -8.42 -13.72 9.68
C VAL A 111 -8.57 -12.27 9.18
N PRO A 112 -9.76 -11.87 8.73
CA PRO A 112 -10.00 -10.50 8.32
C PRO A 112 -10.00 -9.56 9.53
N MET A 113 -9.55 -8.32 9.32
CA MET A 113 -9.49 -7.27 10.31
C MET A 113 -10.46 -6.14 9.98
N THR A 114 -10.88 -5.42 11.01
CA THR A 114 -11.62 -4.16 10.83
C THR A 114 -10.65 -2.97 10.75
N TYR A 115 -11.09 -1.86 10.17
CA TYR A 115 -10.30 -0.61 10.13
C TYR A 115 -9.87 -0.15 11.53
N GLN A 116 -10.73 -0.27 12.53
CA GLN A 116 -10.39 0.06 13.93
C GLN A 116 -9.25 -0.79 14.47
N GLN A 117 -9.20 -2.08 14.13
CA GLN A 117 -8.09 -2.95 14.53
C GLN A 117 -6.79 -2.56 13.82
N VAL A 118 -6.87 -2.16 12.54
CA VAL A 118 -5.72 -1.63 11.80
C VAL A 118 -5.19 -0.35 12.48
N GLN A 119 -6.05 0.59 12.83
CA GLN A 119 -5.67 1.80 13.56
C GLN A 119 -4.97 1.47 14.89
N LYS A 120 -5.49 0.49 15.62
CA LYS A 120 -4.88 0.02 16.87
C LYS A 120 -3.45 -0.50 16.66
N TYR A 121 -3.19 -1.22 15.57
CA TYR A 121 -1.85 -1.72 15.23
C TYR A 121 -0.88 -0.60 14.82
N PHE A 122 -1.40 0.53 14.33
CA PHE A 122 -0.62 1.75 14.17
C PHE A 122 -0.37 2.51 15.49
N GLY A 123 -0.91 2.02 16.61
CA GLY A 123 -0.83 2.71 17.89
C GLY A 123 -1.70 3.97 17.95
N ALA A 124 -2.67 4.09 17.07
CA ALA A 124 -3.68 5.13 17.05
C ALA A 124 -4.84 4.77 17.99
N GLU A 125 -4.52 4.36 19.22
CA GLU A 125 -5.53 4.18 20.26
C GLU A 125 -5.92 5.55 20.82
N SER A 126 -7.23 5.81 20.92
CA SER A 126 -7.71 6.95 21.68
C SER A 126 -7.36 6.73 23.14
N SER A 127 -6.53 7.59 23.71
CA SER A 127 -6.21 7.60 25.12
C SER A 127 -7.01 8.67 25.83
N THR A 128 -7.69 8.26 26.88
CA THR A 128 -8.39 9.19 27.75
C THR A 128 -7.44 9.66 28.83
N VAL A 129 -7.09 10.94 28.81
CA VAL A 129 -6.20 11.56 29.80
C VAL A 129 -7.03 12.53 30.63
N GLU A 130 -6.99 12.37 31.95
CA GLU A 130 -7.55 13.35 32.87
C GLU A 130 -6.58 14.54 32.97
N ARG A 131 -7.01 15.68 32.49
CA ARG A 131 -6.25 16.92 32.57
C ARG A 131 -6.97 17.91 33.48
N ARG A 132 -6.23 18.52 34.38
CA ARG A 132 -6.76 19.60 35.20
C ARG A 132 -6.95 20.86 34.33
N ASN A 133 -8.19 21.33 34.24
CA ASN A 133 -8.46 22.60 33.59
C ASN A 133 -7.89 23.72 34.45
N PHE A 134 -7.00 24.52 33.87
CA PHE A 134 -6.31 25.60 34.58
C PHE A 134 -7.24 26.77 34.92
N ASP A 135 -8.35 26.95 34.21
CA ASP A 135 -9.28 28.05 34.41
C ASP A 135 -10.37 27.72 35.47
N THR A 136 -10.84 26.48 35.51
CA THR A 136 -11.90 26.05 36.43
C THR A 136 -11.39 25.25 37.63
N GLY A 137 -10.18 24.73 37.56
CA GLY A 137 -9.57 23.86 38.58
C GLY A 137 -10.14 22.45 38.65
N GLU A 138 -11.12 22.12 37.81
CA GLU A 138 -11.75 20.79 37.76
C GLU A 138 -10.96 19.84 36.87
N MET A 139 -11.11 18.52 37.14
CA MET A 139 -10.53 17.47 36.29
C MET A 139 -11.43 17.25 35.09
N GLU A 140 -10.93 17.54 33.92
CA GLU A 140 -11.61 17.32 32.65
C GLU A 140 -11.01 16.09 31.94
N THR A 141 -11.88 15.19 31.52
CA THR A 141 -11.48 14.00 30.76
C THR A 141 -11.36 14.38 29.29
N VAL A 142 -10.12 14.50 28.82
CA VAL A 142 -9.84 14.80 27.40
C VAL A 142 -9.48 13.49 26.70
N THR A 143 -10.28 13.13 25.70
CA THR A 143 -9.98 12.02 24.79
C THR A 143 -9.00 12.51 23.73
N ILE A 144 -7.77 12.02 23.76
CA ILE A 144 -6.78 12.26 22.70
C ILE A 144 -6.96 11.15 21.70
N GLU A 145 -7.44 11.51 20.50
CA GLU A 145 -7.50 10.57 19.39
C GLU A 145 -6.08 10.27 18.91
N GLY A 146 -5.73 9.00 18.85
CA GLY A 146 -4.47 8.58 18.29
C GLY A 146 -4.47 8.76 16.77
N GLU A 147 -3.43 9.36 16.24
CA GLU A 147 -3.28 9.57 14.81
C GLU A 147 -2.46 8.43 14.18
N VAL A 148 -2.96 7.87 13.08
CA VAL A 148 -2.21 6.93 12.26
C VAL A 148 -1.04 7.67 11.61
N ARG A 149 0.18 7.12 11.75
CA ARG A 149 1.41 7.71 11.22
C ARG A 149 1.93 6.92 10.02
N PRO A 150 1.53 7.25 8.79
CA PRO A 150 1.99 6.57 7.57
C PRO A 150 3.51 6.59 7.42
N ASN A 151 4.16 7.63 7.93
CA ASN A 151 5.61 7.81 7.86
C ASN A 151 6.43 6.78 8.66
N GLU A 152 5.81 6.01 9.54
CA GLU A 152 6.44 4.92 10.29
C GLU A 152 6.56 3.64 9.45
N ILE A 153 5.87 3.54 8.31
CA ILE A 153 6.06 2.44 7.36
C ILE A 153 7.36 2.69 6.60
N LYS A 154 8.34 1.81 6.81
CA LYS A 154 9.65 1.88 6.17
C LYS A 154 9.94 0.71 5.25
N GLN A 155 9.15 -0.34 5.33
CA GLN A 155 9.33 -1.54 4.53
C GLN A 155 7.96 -2.12 4.15
N TYR A 156 7.93 -2.83 3.02
CA TYR A 156 6.82 -3.71 2.64
C TYR A 156 7.34 -5.14 2.49
N MET A 157 6.63 -6.10 3.05
CA MET A 157 6.82 -7.50 2.75
C MET A 157 5.86 -7.90 1.63
N ILE A 158 6.38 -8.59 0.63
CA ILE A 158 5.60 -9.14 -0.48
C ILE A 158 5.68 -10.66 -0.40
N LYS A 159 4.54 -11.33 -0.46
CA LYS A 159 4.41 -12.77 -0.66
C LYS A 159 4.20 -13.02 -2.13
N GLU A 160 5.08 -13.80 -2.75
CA GLU A 160 5.07 -14.11 -4.18
C GLU A 160 5.06 -15.62 -4.39
N GLU A 161 4.48 -16.04 -5.49
CA GLU A 161 4.59 -17.41 -5.99
C GLU A 161 5.26 -17.40 -7.36
N TRP A 162 6.39 -18.07 -7.44
CA TRP A 162 7.11 -18.36 -8.68
C TRP A 162 6.63 -19.70 -9.18
N TYR A 163 6.27 -19.80 -10.44
CA TYR A 163 5.77 -21.03 -11.03
C TYR A 163 6.18 -21.15 -12.49
N PHE A 164 6.44 -22.39 -12.90
CA PHE A 164 6.71 -22.71 -14.29
C PHE A 164 5.44 -23.19 -14.97
N ASP A 165 5.02 -22.49 -16.00
CA ASP A 165 3.89 -22.82 -16.84
C ASP A 165 4.35 -23.66 -18.03
N THR A 166 3.99 -24.94 -18.05
CA THR A 166 4.38 -25.88 -19.10
C THR A 166 3.70 -25.57 -20.43
N HIS A 167 2.51 -24.95 -20.41
CA HIS A 167 1.79 -24.60 -21.63
C HIS A 167 2.52 -23.50 -22.43
N ASN A 168 3.04 -22.52 -21.73
CA ASN A 168 3.77 -21.40 -22.32
C ASN A 168 5.29 -21.57 -22.25
N SER A 169 5.77 -22.62 -21.57
CA SER A 169 7.20 -22.88 -21.33
C SER A 169 7.94 -21.68 -20.73
N THR A 170 7.30 -21.01 -19.76
CA THR A 170 7.86 -19.79 -19.14
C THR A 170 7.79 -19.87 -17.62
N LEU A 171 8.84 -19.35 -16.98
CA LEU A 171 8.82 -19.05 -15.54
C LEU A 171 8.10 -17.72 -15.32
N ASN A 172 7.08 -17.75 -14.47
CA ASN A 172 6.28 -16.58 -14.13
C ASN A 172 6.26 -16.37 -12.63
N VAL A 173 5.92 -15.14 -12.24
CA VAL A 173 5.76 -14.77 -10.84
C VAL A 173 4.43 -14.06 -10.62
N ARG A 174 3.76 -14.41 -9.52
CA ARG A 174 2.55 -13.72 -9.05
C ARG A 174 2.74 -13.19 -7.65
N ILE A 175 2.42 -11.92 -7.47
CA ILE A 175 2.27 -11.35 -6.14
C ILE A 175 0.94 -11.85 -5.57
N ILE A 176 0.99 -12.47 -4.38
CA ILE A 176 -0.17 -12.97 -3.66
C ILE A 176 -0.66 -11.91 -2.69
N GLY A 177 0.28 -11.25 -1.97
CA GLY A 177 -0.10 -10.24 -1.01
C GLY A 177 1.02 -9.28 -0.68
N ILE A 178 0.61 -8.17 -0.06
CA ILE A 178 1.49 -7.10 0.40
C ILE A 178 1.19 -6.84 1.89
N CYS A 179 2.25 -6.69 2.69
CA CYS A 179 2.16 -6.39 4.11
C CYS A 179 3.06 -5.20 4.45
N PRO A 180 2.53 -4.06 4.91
CA PRO A 180 3.33 -2.97 5.42
C PRO A 180 3.98 -3.36 6.75
N ILE A 181 5.27 -2.98 6.92
CA ILE A 181 6.05 -3.17 8.13
C ILE A 181 6.31 -1.79 8.74
N ARG A 182 5.84 -1.62 9.96
CA ARG A 182 6.01 -0.42 10.76
C ARG A 182 7.33 -0.47 11.52
N GLU A 183 8.13 0.60 11.46
CA GLU A 183 9.30 0.82 12.31
C GLU A 183 8.98 1.92 13.32
N PHE A 184 9.04 1.61 14.61
CA PHE A 184 8.77 2.56 15.68
C PHE A 184 9.62 2.27 16.91
N VAL A 185 9.75 3.29 17.76
CA VAL A 185 10.38 3.17 19.08
C VAL A 185 9.28 3.25 20.13
N ARG A 186 9.20 2.29 21.04
CA ARG A 186 8.23 2.36 22.14
C ARG A 186 8.57 3.53 23.06
N GLN A 187 7.56 4.33 23.39
CA GLN A 187 7.72 5.52 24.23
C GLN A 187 8.30 5.21 25.63
N ASN A 188 8.11 3.99 26.13
CA ASN A 188 8.54 3.55 27.45
C ASN A 188 9.78 2.63 27.40
N ASP A 189 10.46 2.51 26.28
CA ASP A 189 11.67 1.70 26.16
C ASP A 189 12.91 2.55 26.35
N PRO A 190 13.62 2.42 27.52
CA PRO A 190 14.82 3.19 27.80
C PRO A 190 15.98 2.82 26.87
N SER A 191 15.91 1.68 26.16
CA SER A 191 16.95 1.24 25.23
C SER A 191 16.89 1.96 23.89
N GLY A 192 15.77 2.61 23.56
CA GLY A 192 15.57 3.29 22.27
C GLY A 192 15.64 2.36 21.06
N GLN A 193 15.41 1.06 21.23
CA GLN A 193 15.49 0.09 20.16
C GLN A 193 14.33 0.26 19.18
N VAL A 194 14.67 0.30 17.88
CA VAL A 194 13.68 0.31 16.80
C VAL A 194 13.04 -1.07 16.71
N GLN A 195 11.73 -1.11 16.87
CA GLN A 195 10.93 -2.31 16.70
C GLN A 195 10.33 -2.33 15.31
N ARG A 196 10.24 -3.52 14.73
CA ARG A 196 9.61 -3.79 13.42
C ARG A 196 8.42 -4.69 13.64
N GLU A 197 7.29 -4.28 13.09
CA GLU A 197 6.05 -5.02 13.24
C GLU A 197 5.30 -5.08 11.91
N LYS A 198 4.88 -6.30 11.52
CA LYS A 198 3.95 -6.51 10.41
C LYS A 198 2.58 -6.00 10.84
N VAL A 199 1.95 -5.14 10.05
CA VAL A 199 0.70 -4.50 10.47
C VAL A 199 -0.51 -5.32 10.01
N PHE A 200 -0.65 -5.49 8.71
CA PHE A 200 -1.73 -6.27 8.11
C PHE A 200 -1.28 -6.82 6.76
N TRP A 201 -1.94 -7.88 6.29
CA TRP A 201 -1.84 -8.34 4.92
C TRP A 201 -2.99 -7.81 4.08
N VAL A 202 -2.73 -7.51 2.83
CA VAL A 202 -3.76 -7.29 1.80
C VAL A 202 -3.54 -8.28 0.66
N TYR A 203 -4.64 -8.86 0.18
CA TYR A 203 -4.61 -9.81 -0.93
C TYR A 203 -4.46 -9.04 -2.25
N TYR A 204 -3.34 -9.23 -2.95
CA TYR A 204 -2.97 -8.41 -4.11
C TYR A 204 -4.00 -8.42 -5.24
N PRO A 205 -4.60 -9.56 -5.64
CA PRO A 205 -5.62 -9.56 -6.69
C PRO A 205 -6.84 -8.68 -6.38
N GLU A 206 -7.23 -8.56 -5.11
CA GLU A 206 -8.37 -7.75 -4.67
C GLU A 206 -8.07 -6.25 -4.76
N ILE A 207 -6.85 -5.85 -4.41
CA ILE A 207 -6.46 -4.43 -4.37
C ILE A 207 -6.07 -3.85 -5.73
N ARG A 208 -5.93 -4.67 -6.78
CA ARG A 208 -5.47 -4.24 -8.10
C ARG A 208 -6.31 -3.12 -8.72
N ASN A 209 -7.63 -3.12 -8.49
CA ASN A 209 -8.52 -2.05 -8.96
C ASN A 209 -8.15 -0.70 -8.35
N VAL A 210 -7.84 -0.68 -7.05
CA VAL A 210 -7.42 0.53 -6.34
C VAL A 210 -6.02 0.95 -6.81
N LEU A 211 -5.09 0.01 -6.97
CA LEU A 211 -3.72 0.27 -7.42
C LEU A 211 -3.65 0.77 -8.88
N SER A 212 -4.52 0.27 -9.77
CA SER A 212 -4.55 0.67 -11.18
C SER A 212 -5.15 2.06 -11.41
N SER A 213 -6.00 2.52 -10.48
CA SER A 213 -6.65 3.83 -10.55
C SER A 213 -5.80 4.95 -9.94
N ASN A 214 -4.67 4.64 -9.30
CA ASN A 214 -3.84 5.61 -8.63
C ASN A 214 -2.44 5.71 -9.22
N LEU A 215 -2.02 6.94 -9.52
CA LEU A 215 -0.75 7.23 -10.16
C LEU A 215 0.38 7.34 -9.14
N VAL A 216 1.53 6.78 -9.50
CA VAL A 216 2.77 6.87 -8.73
C VAL A 216 3.47 8.20 -9.01
N LEU A 217 4.12 8.77 -8.00
CA LEU A 217 5.02 9.91 -8.17
C LEU A 217 6.35 9.41 -8.74
N THR A 218 6.65 9.73 -10.01
CA THR A 218 7.90 9.35 -10.65
C THR A 218 8.94 10.47 -10.54
N PRO A 219 10.19 10.16 -10.13
CA PRO A 219 11.19 11.20 -9.84
C PRO A 219 11.67 11.99 -11.07
N GLN A 220 11.46 11.48 -12.27
CA GLN A 220 12.05 12.04 -13.49
C GLN A 220 11.04 12.67 -14.45
N ASN A 221 9.76 12.37 -14.31
CA ASN A 221 8.74 12.83 -15.23
C ASN A 221 7.38 12.98 -14.56
N ASP A 222 6.98 14.22 -14.31
CA ASP A 222 5.69 14.54 -13.69
C ASP A 222 4.49 14.22 -14.59
N ALA A 223 4.70 14.08 -15.90
CA ALA A 223 3.67 13.69 -16.85
C ALA A 223 3.49 12.15 -16.94
N SER A 224 4.29 11.37 -16.21
CA SER A 224 4.18 9.92 -16.21
C SER A 224 2.82 9.47 -15.64
N GLN A 225 2.19 8.54 -16.34
CA GLN A 225 0.93 7.90 -15.96
C GLN A 225 1.14 6.46 -15.48
N MET A 226 2.28 6.19 -14.83
CA MET A 226 2.55 4.89 -14.22
C MET A 226 1.69 4.73 -12.97
N THR A 227 0.94 3.63 -12.88
CA THR A 227 0.12 3.27 -11.73
C THR A 227 0.89 2.38 -10.75
N TYR A 228 0.36 2.22 -9.54
CA TYR A 228 0.91 1.26 -8.59
C TYR A 228 0.82 -0.19 -9.11
N ASP A 229 -0.27 -0.56 -9.80
CA ASP A 229 -0.39 -1.89 -10.42
C ASP A 229 0.69 -2.09 -11.50
N ASP A 230 0.94 -1.08 -12.36
CA ASP A 230 2.03 -1.13 -13.36
C ASP A 230 3.40 -1.30 -12.70
N LEU A 231 3.65 -0.60 -11.58
CA LEU A 231 4.91 -0.68 -10.83
C LEU A 231 5.16 -2.10 -10.32
N PHE A 232 4.15 -2.73 -9.73
CA PHE A 232 4.26 -4.08 -9.20
C PHE A 232 4.35 -5.15 -10.31
N ILE A 233 3.52 -5.07 -11.36
CA ILE A 233 3.54 -6.02 -12.47
C ILE A 233 4.85 -5.96 -13.24
N LYS A 234 5.37 -4.75 -13.50
CA LYS A 234 6.66 -4.55 -14.17
C LYS A 234 7.85 -4.78 -13.25
N ARG A 235 7.60 -5.07 -11.98
CA ARG A 235 8.61 -5.26 -10.93
C ARG A 235 9.61 -4.09 -10.85
N TYR A 236 9.10 -2.86 -10.97
CA TYR A 236 9.93 -1.66 -10.91
C TYR A 236 10.23 -1.26 -9.45
N PHE A 237 10.81 -2.19 -8.71
CA PHE A 237 11.26 -2.04 -7.32
C PHE A 237 12.44 -2.96 -7.04
N ASN A 238 13.25 -2.62 -6.05
CA ASN A 238 14.29 -3.50 -5.52
C ASN A 238 13.80 -4.15 -4.22
N SER A 239 14.21 -5.41 -4.02
CA SER A 239 13.81 -6.19 -2.86
C SER A 239 14.77 -7.34 -2.62
N TYR A 240 14.78 -7.89 -1.40
CA TYR A 240 15.57 -9.07 -1.05
C TYR A 240 14.68 -10.14 -0.40
N ILE A 241 15.05 -11.41 -0.60
CA ILE A 241 14.30 -12.55 -0.07
C ILE A 241 14.64 -12.72 1.41
N VAL A 242 13.61 -12.88 2.24
CA VAL A 242 13.75 -13.13 3.69
C VAL A 242 13.25 -14.50 4.11
N GLN A 243 12.46 -15.16 3.24
CA GLN A 243 11.84 -16.43 3.54
C GLN A 243 11.47 -17.14 2.24
N GLU A 244 11.54 -18.45 2.23
CA GLU A 244 11.08 -19.31 1.14
C GLU A 244 10.22 -20.44 1.69
N SER A 245 9.38 -21.03 0.83
CA SER A 245 8.65 -22.24 1.19
C SER A 245 9.63 -23.41 1.31
N ASN A 246 9.67 -24.00 2.49
CA ASN A 246 10.55 -25.13 2.81
C ASN A 246 9.87 -26.11 3.77
N VAL A 247 10.51 -27.24 3.97
CA VAL A 247 10.03 -28.30 4.86
C VAL A 247 10.14 -27.97 6.36
N TYR A 248 10.72 -26.85 6.71
CA TYR A 248 10.93 -26.38 8.09
C TYR A 248 9.93 -25.28 8.46
N ASP A 249 8.65 -25.48 8.14
CA ASP A 249 7.56 -24.51 8.41
C ASP A 249 7.82 -23.11 7.82
N ASN A 250 8.43 -23.05 6.63
CA ASN A 250 8.77 -21.79 5.96
C ASN A 250 9.60 -20.86 6.85
N ARG A 251 10.58 -21.39 7.56
CA ARG A 251 11.40 -20.63 8.51
C ARG A 251 12.09 -19.44 7.84
N GLU A 252 12.00 -18.27 8.46
CA GLU A 252 12.70 -17.06 8.00
C GLU A 252 14.23 -17.25 8.05
N ILE A 253 14.94 -16.64 7.11
CA ILE A 253 16.42 -16.67 7.05
C ILE A 253 17.01 -16.07 8.33
N SER A 254 16.40 -15.04 8.89
CA SER A 254 16.79 -14.39 10.14
C SER A 254 16.82 -15.32 11.36
N ALA A 255 16.06 -16.42 11.30
CA ALA A 255 16.00 -17.40 12.40
C ALA A 255 17.21 -18.35 12.46
N TYR A 256 17.99 -18.47 11.39
CA TYR A 256 19.14 -19.36 11.34
C TYR A 256 20.45 -18.70 10.87
N LEU A 257 20.38 -17.54 10.20
CA LEU A 257 21.54 -16.78 9.75
C LEU A 257 21.36 -15.30 10.07
N THR A 258 22.46 -14.62 10.37
CA THR A 258 22.47 -13.19 10.70
C THR A 258 23.49 -12.42 9.84
N GLY A 259 23.25 -11.13 9.69
CA GLY A 259 24.17 -10.20 9.03
C GLY A 259 24.49 -10.60 7.57
N LYS A 260 25.76 -10.64 7.23
CA LYS A 260 26.24 -10.93 5.87
C LYS A 260 25.81 -12.32 5.38
N ASN A 261 25.76 -13.31 6.27
CA ASN A 261 25.37 -14.67 5.90
C ASN A 261 23.91 -14.76 5.49
N ALA A 262 23.03 -14.00 6.15
CA ALA A 262 21.62 -13.91 5.76
C ALA A 262 21.45 -13.30 4.36
N MET A 263 22.23 -12.26 4.02
CA MET A 263 22.22 -11.67 2.67
C MET A 263 22.76 -12.64 1.61
N THR A 264 23.79 -13.40 1.94
CA THR A 264 24.35 -14.43 1.04
C THR A 264 23.32 -15.52 0.78
N GLU A 265 22.58 -15.93 1.79
CA GLU A 265 21.51 -16.93 1.67
C GLU A 265 20.33 -16.41 0.83
N SER A 266 19.90 -15.17 1.07
CA SER A 266 18.91 -14.49 0.23
C SER A 266 19.31 -14.53 -1.24
N LYS A 267 20.57 -14.23 -1.54
CA LYS A 267 21.11 -14.25 -2.91
C LYS A 267 21.23 -15.66 -3.46
N ARG A 268 21.55 -16.67 -2.62
CA ARG A 268 21.57 -18.07 -3.02
C ARG A 268 20.20 -18.54 -3.51
N ILE A 269 19.15 -18.23 -2.74
CA ILE A 269 17.76 -18.58 -3.10
C ILE A 269 17.35 -17.88 -4.42
N GLU A 270 17.71 -16.62 -4.58
CA GLU A 270 17.42 -15.88 -5.82
C GLU A 270 18.12 -16.49 -7.03
N ASN A 271 19.40 -16.86 -6.87
CA ASN A 271 20.19 -17.52 -7.91
C ASN A 271 19.68 -18.93 -8.22
N GLU A 272 19.15 -19.66 -7.23
CA GLU A 272 18.56 -20.98 -7.43
C GLU A 272 17.31 -20.90 -8.34
N ILE A 273 16.45 -19.92 -8.11
CA ILE A 273 15.29 -19.67 -8.98
C ILE A 273 15.74 -19.29 -10.39
N PHE A 274 16.74 -18.41 -10.48
CA PHE A 274 17.31 -17.98 -11.77
C PHE A 274 17.95 -19.13 -12.53
N ASN A 275 18.77 -19.96 -11.86
CA ASN A 275 19.41 -21.12 -12.47
C ASN A 275 18.38 -22.15 -12.93
N PHE A 276 17.31 -22.36 -12.15
CA PHE A 276 16.21 -23.24 -12.56
C PHE A 276 15.61 -22.78 -13.90
N GLU A 277 15.41 -21.48 -14.11
CA GLU A 277 14.95 -20.96 -15.40
C GLU A 277 15.95 -21.24 -16.52
N GLN A 278 17.26 -21.05 -16.26
CA GLN A 278 18.32 -21.30 -17.24
C GLN A 278 18.39 -22.78 -17.63
N ASP A 279 18.35 -23.68 -16.66
CA ASP A 279 18.42 -25.13 -16.86
C ASP A 279 17.28 -25.65 -17.74
N LEU A 280 16.10 -24.99 -17.72
CA LEU A 280 14.97 -25.34 -18.56
C LEU A 280 15.15 -24.98 -20.05
N TRP A 281 16.08 -24.08 -20.36
CA TRP A 281 16.39 -23.67 -21.74
C TRP A 281 17.54 -24.47 -22.38
N GLU A 282 18.26 -25.26 -21.59
CA GLU A 282 19.41 -26.04 -22.11
C GLU A 282 19.00 -27.39 -22.72
N TYR A 283 17.70 -27.75 -22.74
CA TYR A 283 17.19 -29.00 -23.32
C TYR A 283 16.39 -28.77 -24.59
#